data_402fd785ad0f6387603c3734b209a7d2
#
_entry.id   402fd785ad0f6387603c3734b209a7d2
#
_cell.length_a   1.000
_cell.length_b   1.000
_cell.length_c   1.000
_cell.angle_alpha   90.00
_cell.angle_beta   90.00
_cell.angle_gamma   90.00
#
_symmetry.space_group_name_H-M   'P 1'
#
loop_
_entity.id
_entity.type
_entity.pdbx_description
1 polymer ?
#
loop_
_entity_poly.entity_id
_entity_poly.type
_entity_poly.pdbx_seq_one_letter_code
_entity_poly.pdbx_strand_id
1 'polypeptide(L)'
;MKTFIRLIRRYVLTAIAVVLLFLFLGTGMIVWISWREGSRLPQQEYTASKIADSMAENKNGLSFGSAHTPQEWMDGYSWAMVIDDYGYVKWNYLLPDKLNHHYTSGDIASFARWYLDDYPVFCWKESYGLFVIGLPKGSLWKYSLYNSPEVLRDIAHNVPMMFLSLLLLGLIFC
;
A
#
# COMPACT_ATOMS: atom_id res chain seq x y z
N MET A 1 -8.63 38.51 42.14
CA MET A 1 -7.61 37.57 41.81
C MET A 1 -8.12 36.13 41.58
N LYS A 2 -8.89 35.53 42.48
CA LYS A 2 -9.46 34.16 42.35
C LYS A 2 -10.38 33.97 41.13
N THR A 3 -11.14 34.96 40.74
CA THR A 3 -12.07 34.91 39.60
C THR A 3 -11.33 34.92 38.27
N PHE A 4 -10.25 35.70 38.15
CA PHE A 4 -9.40 35.78 36.97
C PHE A 4 -8.67 34.45 36.70
N ILE A 5 -8.10 33.84 37.74
CA ILE A 5 -7.41 32.54 37.66
C ILE A 5 -8.43 31.46 37.22
N ARG A 6 -9.69 31.50 37.73
CA ARG A 6 -10.74 30.56 37.38
C ARG A 6 -11.17 30.71 35.90
N LEU A 7 -11.16 31.93 35.38
CA LEU A 7 -11.44 32.20 33.97
C LEU A 7 -10.36 31.66 33.07
N ILE A 8 -9.08 31.94 33.36
CA ILE A 8 -7.92 31.43 32.59
C ILE A 8 -7.93 29.91 32.58
N ARG A 9 -8.14 29.26 33.72
CA ARG A 9 -8.22 27.79 33.82
C ARG A 9 -9.30 27.23 32.88
N ARG A 10 -10.47 27.82 32.83
CA ARG A 10 -11.56 27.39 31.93
C ARG A 10 -11.14 27.50 30.46
N TYR A 11 -10.52 28.61 30.06
CA TYR A 11 -10.05 28.78 28.68
C TYR A 11 -8.99 27.79 28.31
N VAL A 12 -8.01 27.55 29.18
CA VAL A 12 -6.94 26.54 28.93
C VAL A 12 -7.52 25.13 28.81
N LEU A 13 -8.42 24.76 29.73
CA LEU A 13 -9.07 23.43 29.65
C LEU A 13 -9.91 23.27 28.38
N THR A 14 -10.63 24.31 27.98
CA THR A 14 -11.41 24.27 26.73
C THR A 14 -10.48 24.14 25.51
N ALA A 15 -9.37 24.88 25.49
CA ALA A 15 -8.39 24.79 24.41
C ALA A 15 -7.78 23.38 24.32
N ILE A 16 -7.39 22.80 25.46
CA ILE A 16 -6.86 21.43 25.50
C ILE A 16 -7.93 20.43 25.02
N ALA A 17 -9.17 20.55 25.48
CA ALA A 17 -10.26 19.67 25.07
C ALA A 17 -10.51 19.74 23.55
N VAL A 18 -10.45 20.95 22.96
CA VAL A 18 -10.61 21.14 21.51
C VAL A 18 -9.46 20.48 20.75
N VAL A 19 -8.22 20.65 21.20
CA VAL A 19 -7.05 20.01 20.56
C VAL A 19 -7.14 18.48 20.64
N LEU A 20 -7.49 17.95 21.79
CA LEU A 20 -7.67 16.50 21.97
C LEU A 20 -8.80 15.94 21.08
N LEU A 21 -9.93 16.65 21.00
CA LEU A 21 -11.02 16.29 20.10
C LEU A 21 -10.57 16.28 18.64
N PHE A 22 -9.81 17.30 18.22
CA PHE A 22 -9.31 17.38 16.84
C PHE A 22 -8.36 16.24 16.50
N LEU A 23 -7.47 15.89 17.44
CA LEU A 23 -6.55 14.74 17.29
C LEU A 23 -7.32 13.43 17.25
N PHE A 24 -8.32 13.25 18.10
CA PHE A 24 -9.17 12.05 18.12
C PHE A 24 -9.95 11.88 16.81
N LEU A 25 -10.58 12.95 16.32
CA LEU A 25 -11.32 12.92 15.05
C LEU A 25 -10.37 12.69 13.85
N GLY A 26 -9.20 13.34 13.83
CA GLY A 26 -8.19 13.16 12.79
C GLY A 26 -7.66 11.73 12.75
N THR A 27 -7.33 11.17 13.91
CA THR A 27 -6.85 9.77 14.01
C THR A 27 -7.96 8.79 13.61
N GLY A 28 -9.18 9.01 14.08
CA GLY A 28 -10.34 8.20 13.72
C GLY A 28 -10.62 8.21 12.22
N MET A 29 -10.48 9.37 11.58
CA MET A 29 -10.64 9.52 10.14
C MET A 29 -9.57 8.75 9.36
N ILE A 30 -8.31 8.83 9.78
CA ILE A 30 -7.20 8.10 9.15
C ILE A 30 -7.42 6.59 9.28
N VAL A 31 -7.78 6.11 10.47
CA VAL A 31 -8.07 4.68 10.70
C VAL A 31 -9.27 4.23 9.85
N TRP A 32 -10.33 5.03 9.77
CA TRP A 32 -11.50 4.71 8.96
C TRP A 32 -11.18 4.65 7.46
N ILE A 33 -10.37 5.62 6.93
CA ILE A 33 -9.92 5.62 5.55
C ILE A 33 -9.07 4.37 5.28
N SER A 34 -8.11 4.06 6.15
CA SER A 34 -7.23 2.90 6.01
C SER A 34 -8.01 1.58 6.02
N TRP A 35 -9.01 1.46 6.90
CA TRP A 35 -9.87 0.29 6.96
C TRP A 35 -10.74 0.16 5.71
N ARG A 36 -11.33 1.28 5.25
CA ARG A 36 -12.15 1.31 4.04
C ARG A 36 -11.34 0.97 2.79
N GLU A 37 -10.13 1.48 2.66
CA GLU A 37 -9.25 1.14 1.53
C GLU A 37 -8.79 -0.33 1.60
N GLY A 38 -8.44 -0.82 2.78
CA GLY A 38 -8.09 -2.24 2.99
C GLY A 38 -9.23 -3.19 2.63
N SER A 39 -10.48 -2.81 2.89
CA SER A 39 -11.66 -3.62 2.54
C SER A 39 -12.04 -3.55 1.05
N ARG A 40 -11.47 -2.61 0.28
CA ARG A 40 -11.68 -2.51 -1.17
C ARG A 40 -10.65 -3.28 -1.99
N LEU A 41 -9.56 -3.72 -1.37
CA LEU A 41 -8.62 -4.59 -2.05
C LEU A 41 -9.36 -5.86 -2.46
N PRO A 42 -9.30 -6.25 -3.74
CA PRO A 42 -9.85 -7.52 -4.17
C PRO A 42 -9.24 -8.61 -3.28
N GLN A 43 -10.07 -9.44 -2.69
CA GLN A 43 -9.62 -10.60 -1.94
C GLN A 43 -8.94 -11.53 -2.96
N GLN A 44 -7.62 -11.54 -2.95
CA GLN A 44 -6.82 -12.39 -3.81
C GLN A 44 -6.72 -13.77 -3.12
N GLU A 45 -7.19 -14.80 -3.76
CA GLU A 45 -7.05 -16.16 -3.25
C GLU A 45 -5.59 -16.59 -3.24
N TYR A 46 -4.82 -16.13 -4.24
CA TYR A 46 -3.40 -16.42 -4.38
C TYR A 46 -2.56 -15.14 -4.37
N THR A 47 -1.47 -15.14 -3.62
CA THR A 47 -0.51 -14.05 -3.65
C THR A 47 0.24 -14.05 -4.99
N ALA A 48 0.61 -12.88 -5.47
CA ALA A 48 1.33 -12.74 -6.73
C ALA A 48 2.66 -13.52 -6.78
N SER A 49 3.38 -13.65 -5.64
CA SER A 49 4.57 -14.49 -5.56
C SER A 49 4.23 -15.97 -5.76
N LYS A 50 3.15 -16.46 -5.14
CA LYS A 50 2.71 -17.85 -5.30
C LYS A 50 2.30 -18.16 -6.74
N ILE A 51 1.71 -17.19 -7.44
CA ILE A 51 1.39 -17.31 -8.86
C ILE A 51 2.69 -17.40 -9.68
N ALA A 52 3.65 -16.49 -9.41
CA ALA A 52 4.94 -16.51 -10.07
C ALA A 52 5.67 -17.86 -9.88
N ASP A 53 5.75 -18.36 -8.65
CA ASP A 53 6.36 -19.66 -8.32
C ASP A 53 5.67 -20.85 -9.00
N SER A 54 4.36 -20.76 -9.26
CA SER A 54 3.56 -21.82 -9.88
C SER A 54 3.75 -21.93 -11.39
N MET A 55 4.24 -20.87 -12.05
CA MET A 55 4.40 -20.88 -13.51
C MET A 55 5.46 -21.89 -13.95
N ALA A 56 5.15 -22.63 -14.99
CA ALA A 56 6.01 -23.65 -15.54
C ALA A 56 6.24 -23.45 -17.05
N GLU A 57 7.46 -23.66 -17.49
CA GLU A 57 7.83 -23.66 -18.90
C GLU A 57 7.65 -25.07 -19.46
N ASN A 58 6.69 -25.23 -20.36
CA ASN A 58 6.34 -26.47 -21.01
C ASN A 58 6.79 -26.46 -22.49
N LYS A 59 6.65 -27.59 -23.19
CA LYS A 59 6.94 -27.65 -24.63
C LYS A 59 6.18 -26.64 -25.48
N ASN A 60 5.05 -26.13 -24.98
CA ASN A 60 4.18 -25.15 -25.66
C ASN A 60 4.41 -23.70 -25.16
N GLY A 61 5.44 -23.46 -24.34
CA GLY A 61 5.74 -22.16 -23.74
C GLY A 61 5.38 -22.09 -22.26
N LEU A 62 5.33 -20.88 -21.73
CA LEU A 62 5.03 -20.60 -20.33
C LEU A 62 3.52 -20.75 -20.09
N SER A 63 3.16 -21.35 -18.95
CA SER A 63 1.75 -21.51 -18.53
C SER A 63 1.63 -21.47 -17.01
N PHE A 64 0.43 -21.15 -16.51
CA PHE A 64 0.11 -21.34 -15.10
C PHE A 64 0.24 -22.80 -14.68
N GLY A 65 0.57 -23.02 -13.41
CA GLY A 65 0.60 -24.35 -12.84
C GLY A 65 -0.74 -25.08 -12.98
N SER A 66 -0.68 -26.39 -13.18
CA SER A 66 -1.85 -27.25 -13.48
C SER A 66 -2.80 -27.47 -12.30
N ALA A 67 -2.48 -26.94 -11.11
CA ALA A 67 -3.30 -27.14 -9.91
C ALA A 67 -4.65 -26.41 -9.95
N HIS A 68 -4.72 -25.31 -10.70
CA HIS A 68 -5.90 -24.44 -10.80
C HIS A 68 -6.07 -23.90 -12.22
N THR A 69 -7.27 -23.45 -12.54
CA THR A 69 -7.54 -22.79 -13.82
C THR A 69 -6.85 -21.42 -13.88
N PRO A 70 -6.54 -20.89 -15.07
CA PRO A 70 -6.00 -19.53 -15.21
C PRO A 70 -6.86 -18.46 -14.53
N GLN A 71 -8.18 -18.63 -14.54
CA GLN A 71 -9.13 -17.71 -13.90
C GLN A 71 -9.02 -17.74 -12.38
N GLU A 72 -8.87 -18.93 -11.77
CA GLU A 72 -8.67 -19.06 -10.32
C GLU A 72 -7.34 -18.46 -9.88
N TRP A 73 -6.24 -18.69 -10.64
CA TRP A 73 -4.94 -18.06 -10.37
C TRP A 73 -5.01 -16.54 -10.41
N MET A 74 -5.80 -16.00 -11.35
CA MET A 74 -5.89 -14.56 -11.60
C MET A 74 -7.03 -13.85 -10.86
N ASP A 75 -7.68 -14.55 -9.92
CA ASP A 75 -8.76 -13.93 -9.14
C ASP A 75 -8.25 -12.69 -8.37
N GLY A 76 -8.95 -11.56 -8.57
CA GLY A 76 -8.57 -10.27 -8.02
C GLY A 76 -7.45 -9.53 -8.76
N TYR A 77 -6.88 -10.11 -9.84
CA TYR A 77 -5.90 -9.45 -10.71
C TYR A 77 -6.51 -9.09 -12.07
N SER A 78 -5.96 -8.09 -12.74
CA SER A 78 -6.47 -7.65 -14.05
C SER A 78 -5.76 -8.34 -15.21
N TRP A 79 -4.46 -8.49 -15.12
CA TRP A 79 -3.60 -9.07 -16.15
C TRP A 79 -2.27 -9.52 -15.58
N ALA A 80 -1.57 -10.36 -16.32
CA ALA A 80 -0.18 -10.73 -16.04
C ALA A 80 0.64 -10.78 -17.32
N MET A 81 1.96 -10.56 -17.20
CA MET A 81 2.91 -10.74 -18.30
C MET A 81 4.25 -11.23 -17.78
N VAL A 82 5.04 -11.82 -18.67
CA VAL A 82 6.44 -12.15 -18.42
C VAL A 82 7.30 -11.43 -19.45
N ILE A 83 8.26 -10.68 -18.96
CA ILE A 83 9.24 -9.96 -19.77
C ILE A 83 10.54 -10.76 -19.76
N ASP A 84 11.14 -10.99 -20.92
CA ASP A 84 12.43 -11.65 -21.06
C ASP A 84 13.61 -10.72 -20.69
N ASP A 85 14.82 -11.26 -20.71
CA ASP A 85 16.03 -10.50 -20.37
C ASP A 85 16.37 -9.41 -21.40
N TYR A 86 15.70 -9.42 -22.57
CA TYR A 86 15.85 -8.42 -23.63
C TYR A 86 14.77 -7.34 -23.59
N GLY A 87 13.79 -7.43 -22.66
CA GLY A 87 12.71 -6.47 -22.51
C GLY A 87 11.46 -6.76 -23.34
N TYR A 88 11.37 -7.90 -24.01
CA TYR A 88 10.19 -8.29 -24.78
C TYR A 88 9.19 -9.09 -23.93
N VAL A 89 7.90 -8.84 -24.16
CA VAL A 89 6.83 -9.63 -23.53
C VAL A 89 6.78 -11.01 -24.20
N LYS A 90 7.31 -12.04 -23.54
CA LYS A 90 7.34 -13.41 -24.07
C LYS A 90 6.09 -14.21 -23.75
N TRP A 91 5.31 -13.78 -22.75
CA TRP A 91 4.06 -14.41 -22.35
C TRP A 91 3.13 -13.36 -21.71
N ASN A 92 1.82 -13.52 -21.89
CA ASN A 92 0.85 -12.65 -21.26
C ASN A 92 -0.50 -13.35 -21.02
N TYR A 93 -1.26 -12.81 -20.08
CA TYR A 93 -2.63 -13.20 -19.78
C TYR A 93 -3.47 -11.95 -19.57
N LEU A 94 -4.52 -11.76 -20.40
CA LEU A 94 -5.42 -10.60 -20.40
C LEU A 94 -4.69 -9.24 -20.44
N LEU A 95 -3.50 -9.19 -21.02
CA LEU A 95 -2.71 -7.96 -21.13
C LEU A 95 -3.37 -7.00 -22.13
N PRO A 96 -3.62 -5.73 -21.76
CA PRO A 96 -4.07 -4.71 -22.70
C PRO A 96 -3.07 -4.52 -23.86
N ASP A 97 -3.54 -4.39 -25.11
CA ASP A 97 -2.69 -4.30 -26.30
C ASP A 97 -1.63 -3.21 -26.21
N LYS A 98 -1.97 -2.07 -25.61
CA LYS A 98 -1.04 -0.95 -25.39
C LYS A 98 0.14 -1.28 -24.47
N LEU A 99 0.03 -2.30 -23.66
CA LEU A 99 1.08 -2.77 -22.76
C LEU A 99 1.94 -3.90 -23.37
N ASN A 100 1.56 -4.39 -24.54
CA ASN A 100 2.31 -5.43 -25.25
C ASN A 100 3.35 -4.79 -26.18
N HIS A 101 4.44 -4.30 -25.62
CA HIS A 101 5.54 -3.68 -26.34
C HIS A 101 6.89 -4.00 -25.69
N HIS A 102 7.98 -3.55 -26.30
CA HIS A 102 9.30 -3.66 -25.73
C HIS A 102 9.50 -2.66 -24.57
N TYR A 103 10.06 -3.15 -23.45
CA TYR A 103 10.37 -2.37 -22.26
C TYR A 103 11.89 -2.23 -22.08
N THR A 104 12.36 -1.01 -21.90
CA THR A 104 13.74 -0.76 -21.49
C THR A 104 13.92 -1.05 -19.99
N SER A 105 15.16 -1.22 -19.55
CA SER A 105 15.46 -1.35 -18.10
C SER A 105 14.97 -0.13 -17.29
N GLY A 106 14.98 1.06 -17.89
CA GLY A 106 14.45 2.27 -17.29
C GLY A 106 12.94 2.23 -17.11
N ASP A 107 12.19 1.73 -18.11
CA ASP A 107 10.74 1.55 -18.03
C ASP A 107 10.38 0.56 -16.91
N ILE A 108 11.09 -0.58 -16.87
CA ILE A 108 10.92 -1.61 -15.85
C ILE A 108 11.18 -1.04 -14.45
N ALA A 109 12.28 -0.33 -14.25
CA ALA A 109 12.61 0.30 -12.97
C ALA A 109 11.55 1.34 -12.54
N SER A 110 10.95 2.05 -13.50
CA SER A 110 9.91 3.03 -13.25
C SER A 110 8.61 2.37 -12.77
N PHE A 111 8.06 1.43 -13.55
CA PHE A 111 6.77 0.83 -13.19
C PHE A 111 6.87 -0.18 -12.04
N ALA A 112 7.99 -0.88 -11.88
CA ALA A 112 8.18 -1.81 -10.76
C ALA A 112 8.00 -1.12 -9.40
N ARG A 113 8.37 0.15 -9.34
CA ARG A 113 8.20 0.97 -8.14
C ARG A 113 6.76 1.47 -7.95
N TRP A 114 6.03 1.76 -9.04
CA TRP A 114 4.78 2.51 -9.00
C TRP A 114 3.63 1.81 -9.73
N TYR A 115 3.30 2.33 -10.90
CA TYR A 115 2.16 1.96 -11.73
C TYR A 115 2.61 1.78 -13.17
N LEU A 116 1.95 0.89 -13.87
CA LEU A 116 2.03 0.78 -15.32
C LEU A 116 0.65 1.13 -15.89
N ASP A 117 0.52 2.27 -16.58
CA ASP A 117 -0.74 2.77 -17.14
C ASP A 117 -1.89 2.77 -16.11
N ASP A 118 -1.65 3.35 -14.92
CA ASP A 118 -2.57 3.44 -13.78
C ASP A 118 -2.91 2.10 -13.11
N TYR A 119 -2.37 0.98 -13.58
CA TYR A 119 -2.46 -0.30 -12.87
C TYR A 119 -1.39 -0.36 -11.78
N PRO A 120 -1.74 -0.62 -10.52
CA PRO A 120 -0.75 -0.99 -9.52
C PRO A 120 -0.12 -2.32 -9.93
N VAL A 121 1.22 -2.39 -10.07
CA VAL A 121 1.89 -3.59 -10.54
C VAL A 121 2.87 -4.14 -9.51
N PHE A 122 3.03 -5.45 -9.49
CA PHE A 122 4.03 -6.14 -8.72
C PHE A 122 4.91 -6.96 -9.65
N CYS A 123 6.21 -7.03 -9.34
CA CYS A 123 7.21 -7.67 -10.15
C CYS A 123 8.01 -8.67 -9.33
N TRP A 124 8.25 -9.86 -9.90
CA TRP A 124 9.12 -10.90 -9.35
C TRP A 124 10.08 -11.38 -10.41
N LYS A 125 11.37 -11.47 -10.05
CA LYS A 125 12.38 -12.07 -10.94
C LYS A 125 12.35 -13.57 -10.72
N GLU A 126 12.06 -14.29 -11.82
CA GLU A 126 12.05 -15.74 -11.86
C GLU A 126 13.08 -16.26 -12.88
N SER A 127 13.30 -17.58 -12.89
CA SER A 127 14.23 -18.22 -13.83
C SER A 127 13.79 -18.07 -15.28
N TYR A 128 12.50 -17.96 -15.51
CA TYR A 128 11.87 -17.80 -16.83
C TYR A 128 11.76 -16.33 -17.29
N GLY A 129 12.16 -15.34 -16.49
CA GLY A 129 12.11 -13.91 -16.80
C GLY A 129 11.54 -13.08 -15.66
N LEU A 130 11.13 -11.85 -15.96
CA LEU A 130 10.47 -10.95 -15.02
C LEU A 130 8.95 -11.15 -15.10
N PHE A 131 8.38 -11.77 -14.07
CA PHE A 131 6.92 -11.86 -13.93
C PHE A 131 6.36 -10.53 -13.42
N VAL A 132 5.36 -10.00 -14.10
CA VAL A 132 4.68 -8.75 -13.76
C VAL A 132 3.17 -9.00 -13.73
N ILE A 133 2.53 -8.63 -12.64
CA ILE A 133 1.09 -8.77 -12.45
C ILE A 133 0.46 -7.43 -12.09
N GLY A 134 -0.67 -7.10 -12.74
CA GLY A 134 -1.40 -5.87 -12.53
C GLY A 134 -2.69 -6.08 -11.76
N LEU A 135 -2.89 -5.25 -10.74
CA LEU A 135 -4.16 -5.12 -10.03
C LEU A 135 -5.13 -4.22 -10.81
N PRO A 136 -6.43 -4.27 -10.54
CA PRO A 136 -7.39 -3.33 -11.12
C PRO A 136 -7.00 -1.87 -10.85
N LYS A 137 -7.25 -1.00 -11.83
CA LYS A 137 -6.99 0.44 -11.69
C LYS A 137 -7.72 1.00 -10.48
N GLY A 138 -7.01 1.81 -9.69
CA GLY A 138 -7.55 2.42 -8.48
C GLY A 138 -7.79 1.48 -7.30
N SER A 139 -7.44 0.19 -7.39
CA SER A 139 -7.63 -0.80 -6.32
C SER A 139 -6.65 -0.65 -5.17
N LEU A 140 -5.43 -0.23 -5.45
CA LEU A 140 -4.36 -0.06 -4.45
C LEU A 140 -3.63 1.25 -4.68
N TRP A 141 -3.49 2.02 -3.62
CA TRP A 141 -2.61 3.17 -3.64
C TRP A 141 -1.21 2.73 -3.18
N LYS A 142 -0.28 2.62 -4.13
CA LYS A 142 1.14 2.37 -3.83
C LYS A 142 1.75 3.65 -3.24
N TYR A 143 1.62 3.81 -1.94
CA TYR A 143 2.28 4.89 -1.22
C TYR A 143 3.69 4.44 -0.86
N SER A 144 4.69 5.12 -1.39
CA SER A 144 6.06 4.96 -0.93
C SER A 144 6.20 5.69 0.41
N LEU A 145 5.67 5.11 1.46
CA LEU A 145 6.10 5.47 2.80
C LEU A 145 7.53 4.94 2.94
N TYR A 146 8.50 5.82 2.79
CA TYR A 146 9.86 5.60 3.28
C TYR A 146 9.81 5.61 4.82
N ASN A 147 9.05 4.69 5.37
CA ASN A 147 9.05 4.45 6.80
C ASN A 147 10.14 3.43 7.07
N SER A 148 11.34 3.94 7.38
CA SER A 148 12.31 3.08 8.03
C SER A 148 11.66 2.57 9.34
N PRO A 149 11.94 1.33 9.78
CA PRO A 149 11.47 0.82 11.07
C PRO A 149 11.81 1.78 12.23
N GLU A 150 12.85 2.59 12.08
CA GLU A 150 13.28 3.64 13.02
C GLU A 150 12.26 4.77 13.11
N VAL A 151 11.77 5.29 11.96
CA VAL A 151 10.75 6.36 11.93
C VAL A 151 9.44 5.89 12.57
N LEU A 152 9.01 4.65 12.30
CA LEU A 152 7.81 4.09 12.95
C LEU A 152 7.99 3.94 14.45
N ARG A 153 9.18 3.53 14.90
CA ARG A 153 9.52 3.42 16.34
C ARG A 153 9.55 4.80 16.98
N ASP A 154 10.12 5.80 16.32
CA ASP A 154 10.18 7.17 16.81
C ASP A 154 8.79 7.80 16.91
N ILE A 155 7.92 7.58 15.94
CA ILE A 155 6.52 7.99 16.01
C ILE A 155 5.81 7.30 17.18
N ALA A 156 5.94 5.98 17.29
CA ALA A 156 5.32 5.20 18.37
C ALA A 156 5.81 5.62 19.77
N HIS A 157 7.05 6.08 19.90
CA HIS A 157 7.61 6.56 21.16
C HIS A 157 7.22 8.00 21.47
N ASN A 158 7.27 8.89 20.46
CA ASN A 158 7.08 10.33 20.67
C ASN A 158 5.60 10.72 20.79
N VAL A 159 4.69 10.04 20.11
CA VAL A 159 3.24 10.35 20.19
C VAL A 159 2.69 10.17 21.61
N PRO A 160 2.94 9.06 22.36
CA PRO A 160 2.52 8.95 23.75
C PRO A 160 3.16 9.99 24.67
N MET A 161 4.44 10.33 24.46
CA MET A 161 5.13 11.37 25.24
C MET A 161 4.52 12.74 25.00
N MET A 162 4.11 13.05 23.79
CA MET A 162 3.42 14.30 23.45
C MET A 162 2.05 14.38 24.16
N PHE A 163 1.28 13.29 24.17
CA PHE A 163 0.02 13.21 24.92
C PHE A 163 0.22 13.36 26.42
N LEU A 164 1.24 12.70 26.98
CA LEU A 164 1.58 12.80 28.39
C LEU A 164 1.98 14.22 28.79
N SER A 165 2.77 14.91 27.97
CA SER A 165 3.16 16.30 28.20
C SER A 165 1.98 17.26 28.17
N LEU A 166 1.02 17.06 27.26
CA LEU A 166 -0.22 17.84 27.21
C LEU A 166 -1.12 17.61 28.45
N LEU A 167 -1.20 16.36 28.91
CA LEU A 167 -1.94 16.01 30.14
C LEU A 167 -1.31 16.67 31.38
N LEU A 168 0.02 16.62 31.50
CA LEU A 168 0.75 17.25 32.60
C LEU A 168 0.59 18.77 32.60
N LEU A 169 0.67 19.40 31.42
CA LEU A 169 0.40 20.82 31.25
C LEU A 169 -1.04 21.17 31.71
N GLY A 170 -2.01 20.35 31.33
CA GLY A 170 -3.40 20.52 31.77
C GLY A 170 -3.56 20.44 33.28
N LEU A 171 -2.84 19.52 33.96
CA LEU A 171 -2.88 19.38 35.41
C LEU A 171 -2.21 20.54 36.16
N ILE A 172 -1.13 21.14 35.58
CA ILE A 172 -0.46 22.29 36.17
C ILE A 172 -1.35 23.54 36.15
N PHE A 173 -2.22 23.67 35.14
CA PHE A 173 -3.12 24.81 34.99
C PHE A 173 -4.53 24.59 35.58
N CYS A 174 -4.81 23.39 36.12
CA CYS A 174 -6.02 23.08 36.87
C CYS A 174 -5.89 23.35 38.39
#